data_5042b25bb1a95683dff41c48e4e1f65c
#
_entry.id   5042b25bb1a95683dff41c48e4e1f65c
#
_cell.length_a   1.000
_cell.length_b   1.000
_cell.length_c   1.000
_cell.angle_alpha   90.00
_cell.angle_beta   90.00
_cell.angle_gamma   90.00
#
_symmetry.space_group_name_H-M   'P 1'
#
loop_
_entity.id
_entity.type
_entity.pdbx_description
1 polymer ?
#
loop_
_entity_poly.entity_id
_entity_poly.type
_entity_poly.pdbx_seq_one_letter_code
_entity_poly.pdbx_strand_id
1 'polypeptide(L)'
;AFWREAREQVERVRPGCIWLAESVHAAHTMAMRRAGYYCAADTELYDAFDITYDYDIWPYFEGCFQPTGTLREYTALVNFQESEYPAGYVKLRCLENHDQPRFASRVDSDEALRNWLALLYFEKGTTLLYSGQEYAPRHRVDLFNADDAYCDMRLDLQPYLKQLRQMKRTLPMSACFQLEAVEERAVVGRYDGPEARVRGIFDLKNAGGSVAVDLPDGTYTDRITGQEVTVSGGAFDLAQAPAVIG
;
A
#
# COMPACT_ATOMS: atom_id res chain seq x y z
N ALA A 1 -27.27 7.72 -5.44
CA ALA A 1 -28.42 8.25 -4.67
C ALA A 1 -28.50 7.65 -3.26
N PHE A 2 -28.65 6.32 -3.12
CA PHE A 2 -28.88 5.64 -1.83
C PHE A 2 -27.81 5.97 -0.76
N TRP A 3 -26.55 5.78 -1.06
CA TRP A 3 -25.46 5.99 -0.06
C TRP A 3 -25.30 7.46 0.35
N ARG A 4 -25.55 8.41 -0.56
CA ARG A 4 -25.59 9.84 -0.19
C ARG A 4 -26.70 10.15 0.79
N GLU A 5 -27.91 9.65 0.52
CA GLU A 5 -29.04 9.83 1.42
C GLU A 5 -28.79 9.15 2.78
N ALA A 6 -28.27 7.93 2.79
CA ALA A 6 -27.90 7.22 4.01
C ALA A 6 -26.87 8.02 4.84
N ARG A 7 -25.83 8.54 4.19
CA ARG A 7 -24.82 9.40 4.83
C ARG A 7 -25.46 10.66 5.42
N GLU A 8 -26.30 11.35 4.67
CA GLU A 8 -26.99 12.55 5.16
C GLU A 8 -27.84 12.27 6.40
N GLN A 9 -28.55 11.15 6.45
CA GLN A 9 -29.35 10.75 7.63
C GLN A 9 -28.45 10.45 8.84
N VAL A 10 -27.35 9.73 8.64
CA VAL A 10 -26.41 9.41 9.73
C VAL A 10 -25.73 10.69 10.24
N GLU A 11 -25.27 11.57 9.36
CA GLU A 11 -24.64 12.85 9.75
C GLU A 11 -25.55 13.75 10.59
N ARG A 12 -26.89 13.68 10.40
CA ARG A 12 -27.85 14.40 11.26
C ARG A 12 -27.87 13.87 12.69
N VAL A 13 -27.61 12.59 12.88
CA VAL A 13 -27.65 11.94 14.21
C VAL A 13 -26.27 11.94 14.84
N ARG A 14 -25.22 11.64 14.05
CA ARG A 14 -23.84 11.58 14.49
C ARG A 14 -22.90 12.16 13.41
N PRO A 15 -22.56 13.44 13.53
CA PRO A 15 -21.64 14.09 12.60
C PRO A 15 -20.22 13.51 12.65
N GLY A 16 -19.53 13.52 11.51
CA GLY A 16 -18.12 13.15 11.42
C GLY A 16 -17.84 11.64 11.43
N CYS A 17 -18.82 10.81 11.07
CA CYS A 17 -18.59 9.40 10.84
C CYS A 17 -17.71 9.21 9.58
N ILE A 18 -16.72 8.32 9.67
CA ILE A 18 -15.92 7.90 8.50
C ILE A 18 -16.69 6.82 7.75
N TRP A 19 -16.83 7.02 6.45
CA TRP A 19 -17.51 6.10 5.56
C TRP A 19 -16.49 5.36 4.69
N LEU A 20 -16.40 4.04 4.88
CA LEU A 20 -15.54 3.16 4.12
C LEU A 20 -16.37 2.29 3.19
N ALA A 21 -16.02 2.27 1.89
CA ALA A 21 -16.58 1.35 0.91
C ALA A 21 -15.62 0.18 0.68
N GLU A 22 -16.11 -1.04 0.87
CA GLU A 22 -15.48 -2.23 0.30
C GLU A 22 -15.88 -2.27 -1.19
N SER A 23 -15.05 -1.64 -2.02
CA SER A 23 -15.27 -1.56 -3.47
C SER A 23 -14.94 -2.90 -4.15
N VAL A 24 -15.19 -2.97 -5.44
CA VAL A 24 -15.01 -4.20 -6.23
C VAL A 24 -14.04 -3.97 -7.38
N HIS A 25 -13.48 -5.05 -7.91
CA HIS A 25 -12.61 -5.00 -9.09
C HIS A 25 -13.34 -4.44 -10.32
N ALA A 26 -12.62 -3.74 -11.18
CA ALA A 26 -13.15 -3.19 -12.44
C ALA A 26 -13.87 -4.25 -13.29
N ALA A 27 -13.36 -5.49 -13.33
CA ALA A 27 -14.01 -6.60 -14.05
C ALA A 27 -15.41 -6.91 -13.51
N HIS A 28 -15.63 -6.84 -12.20
CA HIS A 28 -16.96 -7.01 -11.60
C HIS A 28 -17.90 -5.87 -11.99
N THR A 29 -17.45 -4.63 -11.91
CA THR A 29 -18.20 -3.45 -12.34
C THR A 29 -18.66 -3.61 -13.79
N MET A 30 -17.75 -4.04 -14.67
CA MET A 30 -18.07 -4.28 -16.09
C MET A 30 -19.09 -5.42 -16.27
N ALA A 31 -18.96 -6.52 -15.53
CA ALA A 31 -19.89 -7.64 -15.61
C ALA A 31 -21.31 -7.23 -15.18
N MET A 32 -21.44 -6.47 -14.09
CA MET A 32 -22.72 -5.95 -13.61
C MET A 32 -23.37 -5.01 -14.65
N ARG A 33 -22.59 -4.08 -15.23
CA ARG A 33 -23.08 -3.16 -16.26
C ARG A 33 -23.54 -3.91 -17.53
N ARG A 34 -22.80 -4.97 -17.94
CA ARG A 34 -23.21 -5.85 -19.05
C ARG A 34 -24.52 -6.59 -18.78
N ALA A 35 -24.77 -6.93 -17.53
CA ALA A 35 -26.01 -7.57 -17.08
C ALA A 35 -27.20 -6.58 -16.93
N GLY A 36 -26.98 -5.30 -17.22
CA GLY A 36 -28.02 -4.26 -17.16
C GLY A 36 -28.19 -3.62 -15.78
N TYR A 37 -27.31 -3.91 -14.83
CA TYR A 37 -27.36 -3.29 -13.51
C TYR A 37 -26.49 -2.02 -13.45
N TYR A 38 -26.95 -1.02 -12.71
CA TYR A 38 -26.08 0.08 -12.34
C TYR A 38 -25.05 -0.41 -11.33
N CYS A 39 -23.78 -0.18 -11.63
CA CYS A 39 -22.68 -0.42 -10.70
C CYS A 39 -21.77 0.82 -10.75
N ALA A 40 -21.57 1.47 -9.62
CA ALA A 40 -20.72 2.64 -9.51
C ALA A 40 -19.26 2.25 -9.81
N ALA A 41 -18.58 3.13 -10.54
CA ALA A 41 -17.12 3.05 -10.63
C ALA A 41 -16.50 3.43 -9.27
N ASP A 42 -15.29 2.98 -9.02
CA ASP A 42 -14.62 3.24 -7.74
C ASP A 42 -14.44 4.73 -7.48
N THR A 43 -14.16 5.52 -8.52
CA THR A 43 -14.11 7.00 -8.44
C THR A 43 -15.44 7.65 -8.07
N GLU A 44 -16.58 7.06 -8.49
CA GLU A 44 -17.93 7.56 -8.18
C GLU A 44 -18.33 7.31 -6.71
N LEU A 45 -17.65 6.36 -6.02
CA LEU A 45 -17.94 6.05 -4.62
C LEU A 45 -17.56 7.21 -3.70
N TYR A 46 -16.59 8.05 -4.07
CA TYR A 46 -16.19 9.23 -3.30
C TYR A 46 -17.28 10.30 -3.19
N ASP A 47 -18.36 10.19 -3.96
CA ASP A 47 -19.58 10.99 -3.75
C ASP A 47 -20.25 10.75 -2.39
N ALA A 48 -19.99 9.59 -1.77
CA ALA A 48 -20.64 9.21 -0.51
C ALA A 48 -19.68 8.63 0.54
N PHE A 49 -18.51 8.18 0.13
CA PHE A 49 -17.54 7.53 0.99
C PHE A 49 -16.26 8.37 1.11
N ASP A 50 -15.60 8.27 2.25
CA ASP A 50 -14.32 8.94 2.50
C ASP A 50 -13.13 8.09 2.10
N ILE A 51 -13.32 6.76 2.15
CA ILE A 51 -12.28 5.76 1.91
C ILE A 51 -12.87 4.65 1.03
N THR A 52 -12.12 4.21 0.02
CA THR A 52 -12.43 2.99 -0.75
C THR A 52 -11.30 1.98 -0.62
N TYR A 53 -11.61 0.68 -0.72
CA TYR A 53 -10.59 -0.35 -0.85
C TYR A 53 -9.77 -0.15 -2.13
N ASP A 54 -8.54 -0.64 -2.15
CA ASP A 54 -7.63 -0.57 -3.31
C ASP A 54 -7.88 -1.72 -4.31
N TYR A 55 -9.15 -2.14 -4.45
CA TYR A 55 -9.52 -3.29 -5.26
C TYR A 55 -9.59 -3.00 -6.76
N ASP A 56 -9.65 -1.74 -7.17
CA ASP A 56 -9.58 -1.34 -8.57
C ASP A 56 -8.28 -1.79 -9.25
N ILE A 57 -7.14 -1.77 -8.51
CA ILE A 57 -5.83 -2.21 -9.00
C ILE A 57 -5.35 -3.53 -8.38
N TRP A 58 -6.15 -4.16 -7.53
CA TRP A 58 -5.78 -5.40 -6.83
C TRP A 58 -5.28 -6.53 -7.75
N PRO A 59 -5.86 -6.79 -8.94
CA PRO A 59 -5.35 -7.81 -9.85
C PRO A 59 -3.91 -7.59 -10.29
N TYR A 60 -3.46 -6.35 -10.35
CA TYR A 60 -2.07 -6.00 -10.71
C TYR A 60 -1.12 -6.14 -9.53
N PHE A 61 -1.58 -5.84 -8.32
CA PHE A 61 -0.85 -6.19 -7.10
C PHE A 61 -0.66 -7.71 -7.01
N GLU A 62 -1.71 -8.51 -7.24
CA GLU A 62 -1.60 -9.96 -7.29
C GLU A 62 -0.67 -10.44 -8.41
N GLY A 63 -0.68 -9.75 -9.54
CA GLY A 63 0.21 -9.99 -10.67
C GLY A 63 1.69 -9.95 -10.30
N CYS A 64 2.10 -9.12 -9.33
CA CYS A 64 3.49 -9.05 -8.87
C CYS A 64 4.05 -10.39 -8.35
N PHE A 65 3.16 -11.34 -7.99
CA PHE A 65 3.50 -12.67 -7.49
C PHE A 65 3.21 -13.78 -8.50
N GLN A 66 2.89 -13.42 -9.76
CA GLN A 66 2.62 -14.35 -10.85
C GLN A 66 3.66 -14.17 -11.95
N PRO A 67 3.93 -15.22 -12.74
CA PRO A 67 4.95 -15.15 -13.82
C PRO A 67 4.66 -14.12 -14.92
N THR A 68 3.40 -13.73 -15.09
CA THR A 68 2.93 -12.85 -16.18
C THR A 68 2.71 -11.40 -15.75
N GLY A 69 2.71 -11.12 -14.46
CA GLY A 69 2.51 -9.76 -13.97
C GLY A 69 3.83 -9.10 -13.60
N THR A 70 3.81 -7.77 -13.50
CA THR A 70 5.02 -6.97 -13.29
C THR A 70 4.83 -5.90 -12.22
N LEU A 71 5.92 -5.57 -11.52
CA LEU A 71 5.96 -4.42 -10.62
C LEU A 71 5.70 -3.10 -11.37
N ARG A 72 6.12 -3.04 -12.63
CA ARG A 72 5.91 -1.86 -13.49
C ARG A 72 4.42 -1.60 -13.74
N GLU A 73 3.64 -2.63 -14.01
CA GLU A 73 2.18 -2.48 -14.20
C GLU A 73 1.51 -2.02 -12.92
N TYR A 74 1.86 -2.63 -11.78
CA TYR A 74 1.33 -2.23 -10.48
C TYR A 74 1.64 -0.77 -10.16
N THR A 75 2.92 -0.37 -10.22
CA THR A 75 3.34 1.01 -9.92
C THR A 75 2.75 2.03 -10.89
N ALA A 76 2.59 1.69 -12.16
CA ALA A 76 1.94 2.55 -13.15
C ALA A 76 0.48 2.83 -12.77
N LEU A 77 -0.24 1.82 -12.29
CA LEU A 77 -1.65 1.99 -11.88
C LEU A 77 -1.79 2.72 -10.54
N VAL A 78 -0.88 2.52 -9.59
CA VAL A 78 -0.83 3.36 -8.38
C VAL A 78 -0.63 4.83 -8.76
N ASN A 79 0.27 5.11 -9.72
CA ASN A 79 0.47 6.48 -10.23
C ASN A 79 -0.76 7.02 -10.98
N PHE A 80 -1.45 6.16 -11.73
CA PHE A 80 -2.67 6.53 -12.46
C PHE A 80 -3.79 6.97 -11.51
N GLN A 81 -3.88 6.37 -10.32
CA GLN A 81 -4.86 6.79 -9.30
C GLN A 81 -4.70 8.28 -8.93
N GLU A 82 -3.46 8.82 -8.92
CA GLU A 82 -3.23 10.24 -8.59
C GLU A 82 -3.89 11.22 -9.59
N SER A 83 -4.17 10.78 -10.83
CA SER A 83 -4.82 11.59 -11.86
C SER A 83 -6.33 11.31 -11.99
N GLU A 84 -6.78 10.11 -11.64
CA GLU A 84 -8.16 9.68 -11.87
C GLU A 84 -9.09 9.94 -10.69
N TYR A 85 -8.55 9.99 -9.47
CA TYR A 85 -9.33 10.15 -8.26
C TYR A 85 -9.43 11.63 -7.85
N PRO A 86 -10.50 12.04 -7.15
CA PRO A 86 -10.64 13.41 -6.67
C PRO A 86 -9.51 13.77 -5.72
N ALA A 87 -9.16 15.07 -5.70
CA ALA A 87 -8.14 15.56 -4.77
C ALA A 87 -8.48 15.17 -3.31
N GLY A 88 -7.50 14.61 -2.62
CA GLY A 88 -7.67 14.17 -1.24
C GLY A 88 -8.32 12.78 -1.09
N TYR A 89 -8.45 12.01 -2.17
CA TYR A 89 -8.92 10.63 -2.09
C TYR A 89 -8.08 9.80 -1.10
N VAL A 90 -8.72 8.82 -0.47
CA VAL A 90 -8.02 7.90 0.45
C VAL A 90 -8.34 6.46 0.07
N LYS A 91 -7.32 5.72 -0.34
CA LYS A 91 -7.40 4.27 -0.52
C LYS A 91 -7.10 3.55 0.79
N LEU A 92 -7.85 2.49 1.08
CA LEU A 92 -7.50 1.51 2.10
C LEU A 92 -6.62 0.45 1.45
N ARG A 93 -5.32 0.55 1.70
CA ARG A 93 -4.31 -0.37 1.16
C ARG A 93 -3.99 -1.49 2.13
N CYS A 94 -3.81 -2.69 1.62
CA CYS A 94 -3.44 -3.86 2.40
C CYS A 94 -2.54 -4.80 1.59
N LEU A 95 -1.79 -5.65 2.26
CA LEU A 95 -1.08 -6.76 1.63
C LEU A 95 -1.91 -8.06 1.73
N GLU A 96 -2.76 -8.14 2.72
CA GLU A 96 -3.67 -9.25 3.00
C GLU A 96 -4.92 -8.75 3.73
N ASN A 97 -6.00 -9.52 3.64
CA ASN A 97 -7.22 -9.33 4.41
C ASN A 97 -7.97 -10.68 4.53
N HIS A 98 -9.21 -10.66 5.00
CA HIS A 98 -10.03 -11.87 5.17
C HIS A 98 -10.26 -12.64 3.86
N ASP A 99 -10.29 -11.97 2.71
CA ASP A 99 -10.51 -12.60 1.40
C ASP A 99 -9.23 -13.13 0.75
N GLN A 100 -8.06 -12.66 1.22
CA GLN A 100 -6.79 -12.88 0.56
C GLN A 100 -5.92 -13.90 1.29
N PRO A 101 -4.97 -14.56 0.61
CA PRO A 101 -3.95 -15.36 1.28
C PRO A 101 -3.09 -14.50 2.22
N ARG A 102 -2.54 -15.14 3.26
CA ARG A 102 -1.54 -14.50 4.12
C ARG A 102 -0.34 -14.05 3.29
N PHE A 103 0.07 -12.80 3.47
CA PHE A 103 1.12 -12.22 2.65
C PHE A 103 2.49 -12.88 2.87
N ALA A 104 2.78 -13.30 4.11
CA ALA A 104 3.99 -14.04 4.42
C ALA A 104 4.10 -15.40 3.69
N SER A 105 3.02 -15.91 3.09
CA SER A 105 3.05 -17.09 2.24
C SER A 105 3.40 -16.80 0.77
N ARG A 106 3.44 -15.51 0.38
CA ARG A 106 3.66 -15.06 -1.00
C ARG A 106 5.09 -14.60 -1.28
N VAL A 107 5.87 -14.36 -0.23
CA VAL A 107 7.24 -13.85 -0.34
C VAL A 107 8.24 -14.90 0.13
N ASP A 108 9.44 -14.87 -0.46
CA ASP A 108 10.45 -15.92 -0.26
C ASP A 108 11.33 -15.67 0.97
N SER A 109 11.35 -14.44 1.51
CA SER A 109 12.17 -14.08 2.67
C SER A 109 11.49 -13.09 3.61
N ASP A 110 11.99 -13.04 4.85
CA ASP A 110 11.52 -12.09 5.87
C ASP A 110 11.96 -10.64 5.53
N GLU A 111 13.06 -10.49 4.80
CA GLU A 111 13.54 -9.20 4.28
C GLU A 111 12.58 -8.66 3.20
N ALA A 112 12.18 -9.50 2.25
CA ALA A 112 11.17 -9.13 1.25
C ALA A 112 9.83 -8.76 1.91
N LEU A 113 9.40 -9.53 2.94
CA LEU A 113 8.21 -9.19 3.73
C LEU A 113 8.30 -7.80 4.36
N ARG A 114 9.45 -7.47 4.98
CA ARG A 114 9.67 -6.15 5.60
C ARG A 114 9.67 -5.04 4.55
N ASN A 115 10.26 -5.25 3.40
CA ASN A 115 10.28 -4.29 2.30
C ASN A 115 8.86 -4.02 1.77
N TRP A 116 8.03 -5.05 1.58
CA TRP A 116 6.63 -4.89 1.19
C TRP A 116 5.79 -4.17 2.24
N LEU A 117 5.99 -4.47 3.53
CA LEU A 117 5.32 -3.74 4.61
C LEU A 117 5.74 -2.26 4.63
N ALA A 118 7.01 -1.97 4.40
CA ALA A 118 7.50 -0.60 4.33
C ALA A 118 6.91 0.15 3.13
N LEU A 119 6.84 -0.48 1.95
CA LEU A 119 6.17 0.08 0.77
C LEU A 119 4.70 0.37 1.07
N LEU A 120 3.95 -0.58 1.64
CA LEU A 120 2.54 -0.40 2.03
C LEU A 120 2.33 0.84 2.90
N TYR A 121 3.21 1.04 3.90
CA TYR A 121 3.12 2.20 4.77
C TYR A 121 3.61 3.49 4.09
N PHE A 122 4.50 3.40 3.12
CA PHE A 122 4.96 4.53 2.33
C PHE A 122 3.89 5.02 1.36
N GLU A 123 3.10 4.13 0.78
CA GLU A 123 2.06 4.50 -0.18
C GLU A 123 1.03 5.47 0.39
N LYS A 124 0.54 6.36 -0.47
CA LYS A 124 -0.53 7.31 -0.15
C LYS A 124 -1.83 6.57 0.18
N GLY A 125 -2.54 7.04 1.19
CA GLY A 125 -3.76 6.41 1.68
C GLY A 125 -3.64 5.90 3.11
N THR A 126 -4.58 5.09 3.56
CA THR A 126 -4.58 4.46 4.88
C THR A 126 -4.23 2.98 4.78
N THR A 127 -3.70 2.40 5.85
CA THR A 127 -3.20 1.03 5.88
C THR A 127 -4.12 0.16 6.71
N LEU A 128 -4.54 -0.98 6.15
CA LEU A 128 -5.21 -2.04 6.88
C LEU A 128 -4.17 -3.10 7.29
N LEU A 129 -4.19 -3.47 8.56
CA LEU A 129 -3.53 -4.67 9.08
C LEU A 129 -4.59 -5.70 9.42
N TYR A 130 -4.48 -6.89 8.83
CA TYR A 130 -5.39 -7.98 9.14
C TYR A 130 -4.94 -8.71 10.42
N SER A 131 -5.91 -9.21 11.20
CA SER A 131 -5.66 -9.92 12.47
C SER A 131 -4.61 -11.01 12.33
N GLY A 132 -3.56 -10.94 13.15
CA GLY A 132 -2.44 -11.88 13.12
C GLY A 132 -1.29 -11.49 12.19
N GLN A 133 -1.48 -10.55 11.25
CA GLN A 133 -0.44 -10.11 10.31
C GLN A 133 0.83 -9.62 11.03
N GLU A 134 0.68 -9.08 12.24
CA GLU A 134 1.78 -8.63 13.09
C GLU A 134 2.72 -9.75 13.54
N TYR A 135 2.33 -11.01 13.30
CA TYR A 135 3.14 -12.20 13.58
C TYR A 135 3.57 -12.97 12.33
N ALA A 136 3.33 -12.40 11.14
CA ALA A 136 3.69 -12.97 9.85
C ALA A 136 3.22 -14.43 9.65
N PRO A 137 1.95 -14.79 9.93
CA PRO A 137 1.46 -16.14 9.73
C PRO A 137 1.41 -16.48 8.25
N ARG A 138 1.55 -17.78 7.93
CA ARG A 138 1.30 -18.32 6.58
C ARG A 138 -0.05 -19.03 6.48
N HIS A 139 -0.62 -19.40 7.61
CA HIS A 139 -1.93 -20.01 7.69
C HIS A 139 -3.03 -18.99 7.38
N ARG A 140 -3.86 -19.28 6.36
CA ARG A 140 -5.05 -18.49 6.04
C ARG A 140 -6.18 -18.93 6.94
N VAL A 141 -6.77 -17.98 7.66
CA VAL A 141 -7.92 -18.24 8.55
C VAL A 141 -9.14 -18.66 7.73
N ASP A 142 -9.81 -19.73 8.17
CA ASP A 142 -11.10 -20.14 7.63
C ASP A 142 -12.21 -19.21 8.19
N LEU A 143 -12.92 -18.52 7.30
CA LEU A 143 -13.97 -17.58 7.68
C LEU A 143 -15.30 -18.27 8.09
N PHE A 144 -15.47 -19.54 7.75
CA PHE A 144 -16.73 -20.24 7.90
C PHE A 144 -16.71 -21.32 8.99
N ASN A 145 -15.51 -21.68 9.45
CA ASN A 145 -15.30 -22.64 10.52
C ASN A 145 -14.52 -22.02 11.67
N ALA A 146 -14.59 -22.61 12.85
CA ALA A 146 -13.77 -22.18 13.97
C ALA A 146 -12.28 -22.36 13.63
N ASP A 147 -11.53 -21.27 13.63
CA ASP A 147 -10.11 -21.24 13.30
C ASP A 147 -9.39 -20.16 14.11
N ASP A 148 -8.09 -20.32 14.30
CA ASP A 148 -7.27 -19.42 15.10
C ASP A 148 -6.32 -18.60 14.22
N ALA A 149 -6.51 -17.30 14.18
CA ALA A 149 -5.67 -16.36 13.44
C ALA A 149 -4.21 -16.32 13.96
N TYR A 150 -3.97 -16.84 15.15
CA TYR A 150 -2.66 -16.79 15.82
C TYR A 150 -2.00 -18.18 15.95
N CYS A 151 -2.52 -19.21 15.28
CA CYS A 151 -1.99 -20.57 15.34
C CYS A 151 -0.59 -20.72 14.72
N ASP A 152 -0.17 -19.80 13.84
CA ASP A 152 1.11 -19.82 13.12
C ASP A 152 1.88 -18.50 13.32
N MET A 153 2.23 -18.19 14.55
CA MET A 153 3.06 -17.02 14.87
C MET A 153 4.53 -17.31 14.56
N ARG A 154 5.09 -16.60 13.55
CA ARG A 154 6.47 -16.82 13.09
C ARG A 154 7.45 -15.73 13.49
N LEU A 155 7.03 -14.47 13.38
CA LEU A 155 7.85 -13.28 13.64
C LEU A 155 7.05 -12.29 14.48
N ASP A 156 7.68 -11.64 15.44
CA ASP A 156 7.08 -10.45 16.06
C ASP A 156 7.45 -9.21 15.24
N LEU A 157 6.51 -8.76 14.43
CA LEU A 157 6.63 -7.54 13.62
C LEU A 157 6.08 -6.29 14.32
N GLN A 158 5.51 -6.40 15.52
CA GLN A 158 4.90 -5.25 16.20
C GLN A 158 5.86 -4.06 16.39
N PRO A 159 7.14 -4.26 16.80
CA PRO A 159 8.08 -3.15 16.89
C PRO A 159 8.32 -2.47 15.55
N TYR A 160 8.45 -3.26 14.48
CA TYR A 160 8.66 -2.76 13.13
C TYR A 160 7.43 -2.01 12.59
N LEU A 161 6.23 -2.54 12.79
CA LEU A 161 4.97 -1.87 12.40
C LEU A 161 4.77 -0.53 13.14
N LYS A 162 5.24 -0.43 14.39
CA LYS A 162 5.26 0.86 15.13
C LYS A 162 6.19 1.88 14.47
N GLN A 163 7.37 1.46 14.04
CA GLN A 163 8.32 2.31 13.29
C GLN A 163 7.70 2.76 11.97
N LEU A 164 7.12 1.85 11.19
CA LEU A 164 6.44 2.17 9.93
C LEU A 164 5.28 3.16 10.13
N ARG A 165 4.47 2.99 11.18
CA ARG A 165 3.42 3.94 11.52
C ARG A 165 3.97 5.33 11.87
N GLN A 166 5.08 5.40 12.58
CA GLN A 166 5.74 6.67 12.89
C GLN A 166 6.26 7.34 11.61
N MET A 167 6.96 6.59 10.77
CA MET A 167 7.43 7.04 9.46
C MET A 167 6.27 7.58 8.61
N LYS A 168 5.17 6.83 8.46
CA LYS A 168 3.99 7.25 7.69
C LYS A 168 3.45 8.62 8.12
N ARG A 169 3.48 8.93 9.42
CA ARG A 169 3.02 10.24 9.94
C ARG A 169 3.91 11.41 9.54
N THR A 170 5.13 11.15 9.08
CA THR A 170 6.07 12.19 8.61
C THR A 170 6.02 12.40 7.11
N LEU A 171 5.24 11.59 6.39
CA LEU A 171 5.14 11.71 4.94
C LEU A 171 4.26 12.91 4.54
N PRO A 172 4.67 13.68 3.54
CA PRO A 172 3.90 14.83 3.04
C PRO A 172 2.77 14.36 2.11
N MET A 173 1.69 13.84 2.68
CA MET A 173 0.57 13.20 1.95
C MET A 173 -0.11 14.11 0.92
N SER A 174 0.04 15.43 1.01
CA SER A 174 -0.47 16.40 0.04
C SER A 174 0.49 16.67 -1.12
N ALA A 175 1.74 16.17 -1.04
CA ALA A 175 2.73 16.32 -2.10
C ALA A 175 2.41 15.41 -3.30
N CYS A 176 3.05 15.70 -4.44
CA CYS A 176 3.00 14.82 -5.60
C CYS A 176 3.64 13.48 -5.25
N PHE A 177 2.87 12.40 -5.43
CA PHE A 177 3.30 11.03 -5.12
C PHE A 177 3.55 10.24 -6.40
N GLN A 178 4.60 9.45 -6.42
CA GLN A 178 4.90 8.56 -7.54
C GLN A 178 5.70 7.34 -7.08
N LEU A 179 5.44 6.19 -7.72
CA LEU A 179 6.24 4.96 -7.61
C LEU A 179 6.89 4.62 -8.93
N GLU A 180 8.11 4.08 -8.89
CA GLU A 180 8.84 3.60 -10.04
C GLU A 180 9.39 2.20 -9.75
N ALA A 181 9.04 1.23 -10.59
CA ALA A 181 9.61 -0.10 -10.53
C ALA A 181 11.00 -0.13 -11.21
N VAL A 182 11.97 -0.68 -10.51
CA VAL A 182 13.35 -0.81 -11.01
C VAL A 182 13.66 -2.29 -11.24
N GLU A 183 13.91 -2.66 -12.51
CA GLU A 183 14.32 -4.01 -12.92
C GLU A 183 13.44 -5.15 -12.37
N GLU A 184 12.13 -4.88 -12.16
CA GLU A 184 11.14 -5.82 -11.62
C GLU A 184 11.53 -6.45 -10.26
N ARG A 185 12.44 -5.82 -9.52
CA ARG A 185 12.94 -6.32 -8.22
C ARG A 185 12.78 -5.31 -7.08
N ALA A 186 12.85 -4.02 -7.38
CA ALA A 186 12.78 -2.95 -6.40
C ALA A 186 11.77 -1.88 -6.82
N VAL A 187 11.34 -1.09 -5.85
CA VAL A 187 10.52 0.11 -6.08
C VAL A 187 11.21 1.31 -5.43
N VAL A 188 11.31 2.39 -6.18
CA VAL A 188 11.66 3.72 -5.67
C VAL A 188 10.39 4.57 -5.65
N GLY A 189 10.00 5.01 -4.48
CA GLY A 189 8.86 5.90 -4.29
C GLY A 189 9.31 7.32 -4.00
N ARG A 190 8.50 8.31 -4.40
CA ARG A 190 8.81 9.72 -4.16
C ARG A 190 7.57 10.50 -3.72
N TYR A 191 7.81 11.43 -2.81
CA TYR A 191 6.94 12.55 -2.52
C TYR A 191 7.70 13.82 -2.83
N ASP A 192 7.17 14.61 -3.75
CA ASP A 192 7.78 15.90 -4.15
C ASP A 192 6.81 17.04 -3.89
N GLY A 193 7.23 17.97 -3.07
CA GLY A 193 6.49 19.18 -2.70
C GLY A 193 7.43 20.36 -2.49
N PRO A 194 6.87 21.58 -2.31
CA PRO A 194 7.68 22.79 -2.17
C PRO A 194 8.68 22.76 -1.02
N GLU A 195 8.34 22.07 0.07
CA GLU A 195 9.12 22.05 1.31
C GLU A 195 9.65 20.65 1.68
N ALA A 196 9.32 19.62 0.89
CA ALA A 196 9.74 18.27 1.19
C ALA A 196 10.02 17.45 -0.06
N ARG A 197 11.16 16.80 -0.06
CA ARG A 197 11.56 15.81 -1.07
C ARG A 197 11.88 14.52 -0.32
N VAL A 198 10.98 13.51 -0.41
CA VAL A 198 11.12 12.24 0.31
C VAL A 198 11.27 11.11 -0.69
N ARG A 199 12.20 10.19 -0.43
CA ARG A 199 12.43 8.99 -1.23
C ARG A 199 12.25 7.75 -0.36
N GLY A 200 11.43 6.81 -0.83
CA GLY A 200 11.31 5.47 -0.28
C GLY A 200 12.00 4.47 -1.20
N ILE A 201 12.83 3.60 -0.67
CA ILE A 201 13.59 2.61 -1.44
C ILE A 201 13.28 1.23 -0.86
N PHE A 202 12.79 0.31 -1.71
CA PHE A 202 12.27 -0.98 -1.29
C PHE A 202 12.79 -2.10 -2.20
N ASP A 203 13.57 -3.03 -1.64
CA ASP A 203 14.03 -4.25 -2.33
C ASP A 203 12.99 -5.38 -2.16
N LEU A 204 11.98 -5.40 -3.01
CA LEU A 204 10.82 -6.29 -2.88
C LEU A 204 11.12 -7.76 -3.15
N LYS A 205 12.24 -8.05 -3.82
CA LYS A 205 12.69 -9.41 -4.14
C LYS A 205 13.91 -9.86 -3.34
N ASN A 206 14.41 -9.00 -2.43
CA ASN A 206 15.66 -9.23 -1.69
C ASN A 206 16.81 -9.60 -2.63
N ALA A 207 16.93 -8.88 -3.74
CA ALA A 207 17.87 -9.16 -4.80
C ALA A 207 19.22 -8.45 -4.64
N GLY A 208 19.25 -7.42 -3.77
CA GLY A 208 20.45 -6.61 -3.53
C GLY A 208 20.86 -5.75 -4.73
N GLY A 209 22.09 -5.27 -4.72
CA GLY A 209 22.62 -4.35 -5.73
C GLY A 209 22.28 -2.89 -5.41
N SER A 210 22.22 -2.02 -6.41
CA SER A 210 21.94 -0.59 -6.23
C SER A 210 20.84 -0.10 -7.16
N VAL A 211 20.19 1.00 -6.76
CA VAL A 211 19.18 1.70 -7.57
C VAL A 211 19.53 3.19 -7.63
N ALA A 212 19.24 3.82 -8.77
CA ALA A 212 19.37 5.27 -8.90
C ALA A 212 18.34 5.97 -8.00
N VAL A 213 18.75 7.01 -7.30
CA VAL A 213 17.88 7.88 -6.51
C VAL A 213 18.16 9.34 -6.81
N ASP A 214 17.12 10.14 -6.99
CA ASP A 214 17.22 11.58 -7.22
C ASP A 214 17.38 12.32 -5.88
N LEU A 215 18.55 12.11 -5.26
CA LEU A 215 19.01 12.84 -4.09
C LEU A 215 20.53 13.11 -4.22
N PRO A 216 21.05 14.20 -3.66
CA PRO A 216 22.49 14.44 -3.59
C PRO A 216 23.23 13.32 -2.86
N ASP A 217 24.50 13.12 -3.22
CA ASP A 217 25.38 12.25 -2.46
C ASP A 217 25.51 12.74 -1.02
N GLY A 218 25.45 11.84 -0.07
CA GLY A 218 25.53 12.17 1.35
C GLY A 218 25.00 11.09 2.27
N THR A 219 25.03 11.40 3.55
CA THR A 219 24.47 10.58 4.62
C THR A 219 23.09 11.12 5.00
N TYR A 220 22.13 10.26 5.11
CA TYR A 220 20.74 10.56 5.44
C TYR A 220 20.29 9.73 6.64
N THR A 221 19.39 10.28 7.44
CA THR A 221 18.72 9.51 8.50
C THR A 221 17.51 8.79 7.91
N ASP A 222 17.48 7.46 7.98
CA ASP A 222 16.31 6.67 7.60
C ASP A 222 15.16 6.92 8.58
N ARG A 223 14.01 7.31 8.06
CA ARG A 223 12.81 7.62 8.86
C ARG A 223 12.14 6.40 9.48
N ILE A 224 12.46 5.19 9.02
CA ILE A 224 11.93 3.94 9.58
C ILE A 224 12.70 3.58 10.84
N THR A 225 14.02 3.53 10.74
CA THR A 225 14.90 3.00 11.79
C THR A 225 15.60 4.07 12.63
N GLY A 226 15.71 5.28 12.09
CA GLY A 226 16.53 6.35 12.67
C GLY A 226 18.03 6.16 12.44
N GLN A 227 18.45 5.15 11.71
CA GLN A 227 19.85 4.89 11.40
C GLN A 227 20.34 5.73 10.22
N GLU A 228 21.66 5.90 10.14
CA GLU A 228 22.29 6.54 8.98
C GLU A 228 22.37 5.58 7.80
N VAL A 229 22.01 6.08 6.61
CA VAL A 229 22.15 5.42 5.31
C VAL A 229 22.82 6.36 4.32
N THR A 230 23.42 5.84 3.26
CA THR A 230 24.25 6.62 2.35
C THR A 230 23.75 6.55 0.91
N VAL A 231 23.72 7.71 0.25
CA VAL A 231 23.61 7.86 -1.21
C VAL A 231 24.99 8.21 -1.76
N SER A 232 25.45 7.49 -2.75
CA SER A 232 26.77 7.70 -3.37
C SER A 232 26.70 7.51 -4.88
N GLY A 233 27.24 8.45 -5.64
CA GLY A 233 27.19 8.45 -7.11
C GLY A 233 25.77 8.50 -7.66
N GLY A 234 24.84 9.15 -6.94
CA GLY A 234 23.42 9.20 -7.31
C GLY A 234 22.69 7.84 -7.16
N ALA A 235 23.26 6.90 -6.41
CA ALA A 235 22.70 5.56 -6.20
C ALA A 235 22.60 5.21 -4.71
N PHE A 236 21.64 4.33 -4.41
CA PHE A 236 21.41 3.76 -3.08
C PHE A 236 21.65 2.25 -3.13
N ASP A 237 22.43 1.75 -2.18
CA ASP A 237 22.69 0.31 -2.02
C ASP A 237 21.47 -0.37 -1.38
N LEU A 238 20.88 -1.34 -2.08
CA LEU A 238 19.72 -2.08 -1.62
C LEU A 238 19.97 -2.94 -0.36
N ALA A 239 21.23 -3.18 0.00
CA ALA A 239 21.56 -3.80 1.29
C ALA A 239 21.12 -2.94 2.49
N GLN A 240 20.86 -1.65 2.29
CA GLN A 240 20.34 -0.72 3.29
C GLN A 240 18.80 -0.59 3.25
N ALA A 241 18.11 -1.27 2.30
CA ALA A 241 16.65 -1.23 2.16
C ALA A 241 15.95 -2.15 3.21
N PRO A 242 14.69 -1.84 3.60
CA PRO A 242 13.92 -0.68 3.17
C PRO A 242 14.39 0.61 3.86
N ALA A 243 14.36 1.72 3.14
CA ALA A 243 14.71 3.02 3.69
C ALA A 243 13.75 4.12 3.20
N VAL A 244 13.50 5.12 4.04
CA VAL A 244 12.76 6.34 3.71
C VAL A 244 13.59 7.54 4.14
N ILE A 245 14.04 8.34 3.19
CA ILE A 245 15.03 9.41 3.38
C ILE A 245 14.61 10.72 2.69
N GLY A 246 15.25 11.82 3.07
CA GLY A 246 15.01 13.15 2.49
C GLY A 246 14.20 14.09 3.36
#